data_af43e6c4186feda5c98a93417da6e742
#
_entry.id   af43e6c4186feda5c98a93417da6e742
#
_cell.length_a   1.000
_cell.length_b   1.000
_cell.length_c   1.000
_cell.angle_alpha   90.00
_cell.angle_beta   90.00
_cell.angle_gamma   90.00
#
_symmetry.space_group_name_H-M   'P 1'
#
loop_
_entity.id
_entity.type
_entity.pdbx_description
1 polymer ?
#
loop_
_entity_poly.entity_id
_entity_poly.type
_entity_poly.pdbx_seq_one_letter_code
_entity_poly.pdbx_strand_id
1 'polypeptide(L)'
;MDKITRLPFLADVDDLDHVDLLVPESDVEGRRKYRTVWISDIHLGTRGCNAKLLIDFLDNVDSETMYLVGDIIDGWRLKKRFYWPAAHNDIVWRIMKRAKRGTRVVYIPGNHDEMFRQFTGLNFGGIEIRR
;
A
#
# COMPACT_ATOMS: atom_id res chain seq x y z
N MET A 1 19.17 6.94 6.04
CA MET A 1 18.08 6.22 5.42
C MET A 1 16.74 6.60 5.99
N ASP A 2 16.58 7.90 6.05
CA ASP A 2 15.41 8.50 6.70
C ASP A 2 14.09 8.18 6.03
N LYS A 3 14.13 7.80 4.76
CA LYS A 3 12.93 7.41 4.02
C LYS A 3 12.26 6.16 4.55
N ILE A 4 13.03 5.26 5.17
CA ILE A 4 12.51 4.02 5.73
C ILE A 4 11.67 4.28 6.99
N THR A 5 11.97 5.37 7.69
CA THR A 5 11.28 5.72 8.94
C THR A 5 10.06 6.61 8.72
N ARG A 6 9.87 7.13 7.53
CA ARG A 6 8.69 7.94 7.21
C ARG A 6 7.47 7.05 7.01
N LEU A 7 6.33 7.54 7.45
CA LEU A 7 5.07 6.91 7.11
C LEU A 7 4.86 7.06 5.61
N PRO A 8 4.68 5.96 4.87
CA PRO A 8 4.67 6.00 3.41
C PRO A 8 3.59 6.88 2.82
N PHE A 9 2.43 6.94 3.47
CA PHE A 9 1.32 7.78 2.99
C PHE A 9 1.56 9.27 3.17
N LEU A 10 2.63 9.68 3.87
CA LEU A 10 3.07 11.07 4.00
C LEU A 10 4.24 11.39 3.08
N ALA A 11 4.71 10.43 2.30
CA ALA A 11 5.82 10.63 1.39
C ALA A 11 5.39 11.54 0.24
N ASP A 12 6.30 12.37 -0.22
CA ASP A 12 6.10 13.20 -1.39
C ASP A 12 5.91 12.36 -2.64
N VAL A 13 5.07 12.83 -3.53
CA VAL A 13 4.85 12.18 -4.82
C VAL A 13 6.17 12.06 -5.60
N ASP A 14 7.06 13.01 -5.43
CA ASP A 14 8.38 13.01 -6.06
C ASP A 14 9.26 11.84 -5.60
N ASP A 15 9.01 11.32 -4.42
CA ASP A 15 9.74 10.17 -3.91
C ASP A 15 9.41 8.88 -4.67
N LEU A 16 8.28 8.83 -5.36
CA LEU A 16 7.89 7.66 -6.16
C LEU A 16 8.88 7.38 -7.29
N ASP A 17 9.38 8.44 -7.91
CA ASP A 17 10.36 8.27 -8.99
C ASP A 17 11.67 7.69 -8.47
N HIS A 18 12.02 8.07 -7.27
CA HIS A 18 13.21 7.53 -6.62
C HIS A 18 13.03 6.06 -6.22
N VAL A 19 11.85 5.72 -5.74
CA VAL A 19 11.51 4.33 -5.40
C VAL A 19 11.52 3.45 -6.63
N ASP A 20 11.08 3.96 -7.76
CA ASP A 20 11.10 3.23 -9.02
C ASP A 20 12.51 2.80 -9.45
N LEU A 21 13.54 3.52 -8.99
CA LEU A 21 14.92 3.14 -9.23
C LEU A 21 15.41 2.06 -8.25
N LEU A 22 14.84 2.04 -7.05
CA LEU A 22 15.26 1.11 -5.98
C LEU A 22 14.52 -0.21 -6.04
N VAL A 23 13.28 -0.20 -6.50
CA VAL A 23 12.50 -1.42 -6.68
C VAL A 23 12.74 -1.91 -8.10
N PRO A 24 13.41 -3.04 -8.27
CA PRO A 24 13.63 -3.59 -9.60
C PRO A 24 12.30 -3.66 -10.34
N GLU A 25 12.32 -3.34 -11.59
CA GLU A 25 11.20 -3.65 -12.46
C GLU A 25 11.14 -5.17 -12.60
N SER A 26 10.77 -5.82 -11.52
CA SER A 26 10.53 -7.24 -11.57
C SER A 26 9.47 -7.46 -12.64
N ASP A 27 9.85 -8.25 -13.56
CA ASP A 27 9.15 -8.56 -14.78
C ASP A 27 7.64 -8.58 -14.63
N VAL A 28 7.02 -7.55 -15.15
CA VAL A 28 5.58 -7.53 -15.36
C VAL A 28 5.15 -8.75 -16.17
N GLU A 29 6.06 -9.32 -16.96
CA GLU A 29 5.78 -10.44 -17.84
C GLU A 29 5.52 -11.77 -17.13
N GLY A 30 6.10 -11.99 -15.96
CA GLY A 30 5.91 -13.25 -15.21
C GLY A 30 4.73 -13.25 -14.24
N ARG A 31 4.01 -12.13 -14.12
CA ARG A 31 2.92 -12.01 -13.16
C ARG A 31 1.61 -12.56 -13.69
N ARG A 32 0.84 -13.19 -12.79
CA ARG A 32 -0.54 -13.55 -13.10
C ARG A 32 -1.38 -12.29 -13.21
N LYS A 33 -2.14 -12.16 -14.26
CA LYS A 33 -2.96 -10.99 -14.55
C LYS A 33 -4.42 -11.27 -14.23
N TYR A 34 -5.00 -10.37 -13.43
CA TYR A 34 -6.42 -10.40 -13.08
C TYR A 34 -7.06 -9.07 -13.45
N ARG A 35 -8.35 -9.08 -13.65
CA ARG A 35 -9.07 -7.83 -13.87
C ARG A 35 -9.13 -7.02 -12.57
N THR A 36 -9.48 -7.67 -11.48
CA THR A 36 -9.65 -7.02 -10.18
C THR A 36 -9.13 -7.90 -9.07
N VAL A 37 -8.47 -7.26 -8.11
CA VAL A 37 -7.97 -7.91 -6.90
C VAL A 37 -8.50 -7.12 -5.70
N TRP A 38 -8.96 -7.84 -4.67
CA TRP A 38 -9.37 -7.26 -3.39
C TRP A 38 -8.41 -7.74 -2.31
N ILE A 39 -7.92 -6.81 -1.52
CA ILE A 39 -7.03 -7.07 -0.39
C ILE A 39 -7.66 -6.44 0.84
N SER A 40 -7.71 -7.17 1.95
CA SER A 40 -8.29 -6.66 3.20
C SER A 40 -7.52 -7.20 4.39
N ASP A 41 -7.71 -6.56 5.55
CA ASP A 41 -7.21 -7.03 6.83
C ASP A 41 -5.69 -7.29 6.87
N ILE A 42 -4.93 -6.41 6.25
CA ILE A 42 -3.48 -6.49 6.24
C ILE A 42 -2.90 -6.08 7.60
N HIS A 43 -3.51 -5.09 8.23
CA HIS A 43 -3.08 -4.53 9.52
C HIS A 43 -1.62 -4.08 9.53
N LEU A 44 -1.25 -3.22 8.57
CA LEU A 44 0.06 -2.58 8.57
C LEU A 44 0.23 -1.77 9.85
N GLY A 45 1.41 -1.87 10.45
CA GLY A 45 1.68 -1.24 11.75
C GLY A 45 1.53 -2.20 12.92
N THR A 46 1.27 -3.48 12.67
CA THR A 46 1.19 -4.51 13.70
C THR A 46 2.17 -5.64 13.43
N ARG A 47 2.53 -6.36 14.49
CA ARG A 47 3.38 -7.54 14.38
C ARG A 47 2.65 -8.73 13.74
N GLY A 48 1.31 -8.71 13.77
CA GLY A 48 0.51 -9.76 13.15
C GLY A 48 0.40 -9.67 11.65
N CYS A 49 0.90 -8.60 11.04
CA CYS A 49 0.91 -8.46 9.59
C CYS A 49 1.88 -9.44 8.95
N ASN A 50 1.38 -10.29 8.06
CA ASN A 50 2.23 -11.18 7.28
C ASN A 50 2.78 -10.46 6.05
N ALA A 51 3.75 -9.57 6.29
CA ALA A 51 4.32 -8.72 5.26
C ALA A 51 4.98 -9.51 4.13
N LYS A 52 5.72 -10.56 4.49
CA LYS A 52 6.45 -11.36 3.50
C LYS A 52 5.50 -12.02 2.49
N LEU A 53 4.40 -12.58 2.99
CA LEU A 53 3.42 -13.24 2.13
C LEU A 53 2.74 -12.24 1.20
N LEU A 54 2.43 -11.05 1.72
CA LEU A 54 1.80 -10.00 0.93
C LEU A 54 2.76 -9.47 -0.14
N ILE A 55 4.02 -9.26 0.21
CA ILE A 55 5.04 -8.82 -0.75
C ILE A 55 5.16 -9.84 -1.89
N ASP A 56 5.21 -11.12 -1.53
CA ASP A 56 5.28 -12.21 -2.50
C ASP A 56 4.06 -12.20 -3.42
N PHE A 57 2.88 -12.01 -2.87
CA PHE A 57 1.65 -11.86 -3.65
C PHE A 57 1.72 -10.66 -4.62
N LEU A 58 2.13 -9.50 -4.12
CA LEU A 58 2.24 -8.30 -4.95
C LEU A 58 3.27 -8.45 -6.07
N ASP A 59 4.34 -9.17 -5.82
CA ASP A 59 5.38 -9.37 -6.82
C ASP A 59 4.98 -10.37 -7.92
N ASN A 60 3.99 -11.22 -7.64
CA ASN A 60 3.58 -12.28 -8.58
C ASN A 60 2.20 -12.05 -9.22
N VAL A 61 1.48 -11.01 -8.82
CA VAL A 61 0.13 -10.74 -9.28
C VAL A 61 0.03 -9.32 -9.82
N ASP A 62 -0.62 -9.17 -10.95
CA ASP A 62 -0.94 -7.87 -11.53
C ASP A 62 -2.45 -7.77 -11.77
N SER A 63 -2.99 -6.55 -11.79
CA SER A 63 -4.42 -6.34 -11.99
C SER A 63 -4.70 -4.98 -12.61
N GLU A 64 -5.84 -4.85 -13.27
CA GLU A 64 -6.31 -3.57 -13.78
C GLU A 64 -6.78 -2.68 -12.63
N THR A 65 -7.45 -3.28 -11.64
CA THR A 65 -7.97 -2.59 -10.47
C THR A 65 -7.59 -3.35 -9.21
N MET A 66 -7.22 -2.61 -8.17
CA MET A 66 -6.91 -3.15 -6.86
C MET A 66 -7.73 -2.40 -5.81
N TYR A 67 -8.54 -3.13 -5.05
CA TYR A 67 -9.29 -2.59 -3.92
C TYR A 67 -8.60 -2.98 -2.62
N LEU A 68 -8.32 -1.97 -1.80
CA LEU A 68 -7.81 -2.16 -0.44
C LEU A 68 -8.99 -1.90 0.49
N VAL A 69 -9.56 -2.97 1.04
CA VAL A 69 -10.88 -2.93 1.70
C VAL A 69 -10.74 -3.17 3.19
N GLY A 70 -10.67 -2.10 3.94
CA GLY A 70 -10.72 -2.13 5.39
C GLY A 70 -9.49 -2.71 6.09
N ASP A 71 -9.11 -2.08 7.19
CA ASP A 71 -8.04 -2.54 8.08
C ASP A 71 -6.72 -2.79 7.35
N ILE A 72 -6.40 -1.90 6.44
CA ILE A 72 -5.14 -1.92 5.70
C ILE A 72 -4.01 -1.38 6.58
N ILE A 73 -4.23 -0.24 7.19
CA ILE A 73 -3.31 0.35 8.17
C ILE A 73 -3.99 0.30 9.53
N ASP A 74 -3.33 -0.31 10.51
CA ASP A 74 -3.90 -0.39 11.85
C ASP A 74 -3.63 0.90 12.63
N GLY A 75 -4.47 1.89 12.42
CA GLY A 75 -4.36 3.18 13.07
C GLY A 75 -4.56 3.11 14.58
N TRP A 76 -5.36 2.15 15.06
CA TRP A 76 -5.55 1.96 16.50
C TRP A 76 -4.26 1.53 17.19
N ARG A 77 -3.54 0.59 16.57
CA ARG A 77 -2.25 0.12 17.10
C ARG A 77 -1.17 1.19 17.00
N LEU A 78 -1.12 1.91 15.90
CA LEU A 78 -0.13 2.96 15.68
C LEU A 78 -0.30 4.12 16.69
N LYS A 79 -1.52 4.41 17.13
CA LYS A 79 -1.79 5.40 18.15
C LYS A 79 -1.26 5.00 19.51
N LYS A 80 -1.27 3.69 19.82
CA LYS A 80 -0.78 3.17 21.10
C LYS A 80 0.73 3.04 21.11
N ARG A 81 1.28 2.48 20.03
CA ARG A 81 2.71 2.27 19.88
C ARG A 81 3.05 2.27 18.40
N PHE A 82 3.90 3.18 18.00
CA PHE A 82 4.35 3.24 16.63
C PHE A 82 5.23 2.03 16.31
N TYR A 83 4.86 1.29 15.25
CA TYR A 83 5.60 0.16 14.76
C TYR A 83 5.46 0.12 13.24
N TRP A 84 6.56 0.40 12.55
CA TRP A 84 6.54 0.48 11.09
C TRP A 84 7.85 -0.07 10.52
N PRO A 85 7.98 -1.41 10.45
CA PRO A 85 9.19 -2.03 9.90
C PRO A 85 9.33 -1.75 8.40
N ALA A 86 10.56 -1.91 7.91
CA ALA A 86 10.86 -1.68 6.50
C ALA A 86 9.97 -2.49 5.55
N ALA A 87 9.59 -3.70 5.93
CA ALA A 87 8.71 -4.54 5.11
C ALA A 87 7.33 -3.90 4.89
N HIS A 88 6.80 -3.21 5.89
CA HIS A 88 5.53 -2.49 5.74
C HIS A 88 5.66 -1.31 4.80
N ASN A 89 6.78 -0.62 4.86
CA ASN A 89 7.11 0.44 3.92
C ASN A 89 7.19 -0.10 2.49
N ASP A 90 7.81 -1.24 2.31
CA ASP A 90 7.93 -1.90 1.01
C ASP A 90 6.56 -2.24 0.41
N ILE A 91 5.62 -2.66 1.24
CA ILE A 91 4.26 -2.96 0.79
C ILE A 91 3.61 -1.71 0.22
N VAL A 92 3.66 -0.61 0.97
CA VAL A 92 3.02 0.63 0.52
C VAL A 92 3.65 1.14 -0.77
N TRP A 93 4.97 1.10 -0.86
CA TRP A 93 5.66 1.52 -2.07
C TRP A 93 5.28 0.67 -3.28
N ARG A 94 5.13 -0.64 -3.11
CA ARG A 94 4.69 -1.53 -4.18
C ARG A 94 3.28 -1.17 -4.65
N ILE A 95 2.38 -0.87 -3.74
CA ILE A 95 1.01 -0.48 -4.08
C ILE A 95 1.01 0.86 -4.82
N MET A 96 1.75 1.84 -4.32
CA MET A 96 1.85 3.15 -4.98
C MET A 96 2.48 3.03 -6.36
N LYS A 97 3.47 2.18 -6.52
CA LYS A 97 4.10 1.94 -7.81
C LYS A 97 3.12 1.34 -8.82
N ARG A 98 2.24 0.44 -8.37
CA ARG A 98 1.18 -0.12 -9.22
C ARG A 98 0.22 0.98 -9.69
N ALA A 99 -0.17 1.87 -8.78
CA ALA A 99 -1.01 3.00 -9.14
C ALA A 99 -0.34 3.88 -10.19
N LYS A 100 0.94 4.14 -10.03
CA LYS A 100 1.71 4.93 -10.99
C LYS A 100 1.78 4.29 -12.38
N ARG A 101 1.81 2.96 -12.42
CA ARG A 101 1.88 2.21 -13.69
C ARG A 101 0.53 2.04 -14.39
N GLY A 102 -0.54 2.54 -13.81
CA GLY A 102 -1.86 2.53 -14.43
C GLY A 102 -2.87 1.60 -13.77
N THR A 103 -2.51 0.84 -12.74
CA THR A 103 -3.50 0.10 -11.94
C THR A 103 -4.35 1.09 -11.18
N ARG A 104 -5.66 0.96 -11.28
CA ARG A 104 -6.57 1.75 -10.47
C ARG A 104 -6.57 1.20 -9.04
N VAL A 105 -6.03 1.96 -8.09
CA VAL A 105 -5.99 1.55 -6.69
C VAL A 105 -7.00 2.37 -5.90
N VAL A 106 -7.90 1.67 -5.22
CA VAL A 106 -8.96 2.27 -4.42
C VAL A 106 -8.84 1.77 -2.99
N TYR A 107 -8.72 2.70 -2.04
CA TYR A 107 -8.63 2.40 -0.63
C TYR A 107 -9.95 2.76 0.06
N ILE A 108 -10.57 1.77 0.69
CA ILE A 108 -11.81 1.93 1.45
C ILE A 108 -11.48 1.63 2.91
N PRO A 109 -11.31 2.66 3.77
CA PRO A 109 -10.97 2.45 5.18
C PRO A 109 -12.02 1.68 5.94
N GLY A 110 -11.57 0.79 6.83
CA GLY A 110 -12.41 0.03 7.74
C GLY A 110 -12.41 0.62 9.15
N ASN A 111 -12.60 -0.24 10.16
CA ASN A 111 -12.69 0.19 11.55
C ASN A 111 -11.33 0.63 12.12
N HIS A 112 -10.29 -0.15 11.89
CA HIS A 112 -8.96 0.14 12.43
C HIS A 112 -8.27 1.31 11.73
N ASP A 113 -8.68 1.63 10.53
CA ASP A 113 -8.15 2.74 9.75
C ASP A 113 -9.19 3.82 9.45
N GLU A 114 -10.24 3.91 10.28
CA GLU A 114 -11.35 4.87 10.08
C GLU A 114 -10.89 6.33 10.03
N MET A 115 -9.75 6.66 10.62
CA MET A 115 -9.18 8.01 10.58
C MET A 115 -8.93 8.49 9.15
N PHE A 116 -8.74 7.57 8.22
CA PHE A 116 -8.50 7.93 6.83
C PHE A 116 -9.78 8.27 6.06
N ARG A 117 -10.96 8.03 6.65
CA ARG A 117 -12.24 8.40 6.01
C ARG A 117 -12.40 9.90 5.80
N GLN A 118 -11.72 10.71 6.63
CA GLN A 118 -11.73 12.16 6.45
C GLN A 118 -11.08 12.58 5.13
N PHE A 119 -10.30 11.70 4.51
CA PHE A 119 -9.63 11.96 3.25
C PHE A 119 -10.41 11.39 2.05
N THR A 120 -11.64 10.97 2.24
CA THR A 120 -12.50 10.46 1.18
C THR A 120 -12.62 11.49 0.06
N GLY A 121 -12.46 11.04 -1.17
CA GLY A 121 -12.45 11.88 -2.36
C GLY A 121 -11.08 12.42 -2.74
N LEU A 122 -10.07 12.23 -1.90
CA LEU A 122 -8.71 12.62 -2.21
C LEU A 122 -7.96 11.49 -2.91
N ASN A 123 -6.87 11.88 -3.56
CA ASN A 123 -5.98 10.96 -4.25
C ASN A 123 -4.56 11.16 -3.73
N PHE A 124 -3.96 10.09 -3.21
CA PHE A 124 -2.59 10.11 -2.71
C PHE A 124 -1.72 9.22 -3.58
N GLY A 125 -0.85 9.84 -4.40
CA GLY A 125 0.07 9.08 -5.25
C GLY A 125 -0.61 8.11 -6.20
N GLY A 126 -1.84 8.44 -6.64
CA GLY A 126 -2.64 7.59 -7.50
C GLY A 126 -3.61 6.67 -6.76
N ILE A 127 -3.56 6.64 -5.42
CA ILE A 127 -4.49 5.85 -4.61
C ILE A 127 -5.71 6.70 -4.29
N GLU A 128 -6.88 6.27 -4.76
CA GLU A 128 -8.15 6.92 -4.45
C GLU A 128 -8.67 6.47 -3.10
N ILE A 129 -9.07 7.42 -2.24
CA ILE A 129 -9.71 7.10 -0.96
C ILE A 129 -11.21 7.27 -1.12
N ARG A 130 -11.95 6.21 -0.83
CA ARG A 130 -13.41 6.19 -0.95
C ARG A 130 -14.06 5.61 0.30
N ARG A 131 -15.37 5.81 0.41
CA ARG A 131 -16.22 5.16 1.42
C ARG A 131 -16.77 3.86 0.89
#